data_f357d0e87eb5cc32b0fcfc1561a7c120
#
_entry.id   f357d0e87eb5cc32b0fcfc1561a7c120
#
_cell.length_a   1.000
_cell.length_b   1.000
_cell.length_c   1.000
_cell.angle_alpha   90.00
_cell.angle_beta   90.00
_cell.angle_gamma   90.00
#
_symmetry.space_group_name_H-M   'P 1'
#
loop_
_entity.id
_entity.type
_entity.pdbx_description
1 polymer ?
#
loop_
_entity_poly.entity_id
_entity_poly.type
_entity_poly.pdbx_seq_one_letter_code
_entity_poly.pdbx_strand_id
1 'polypeptide(L)'
;AMLSLGMSNSPMAGAYNRVSSGNYITAKPIGVVDGVDMMLTGEVRRIDTQAIQQRLDDGDIVLISPLGYSPTGELFNLALEEVAMQVSVRLKAHKLVFLMENDGVRNGRKRLLTDLSTRDAEALLAAPAKLSPDVRHYLPCAIRACDNGVVRAHLLSRHMDGALLLEFFTRDGVGTMVASSPLAHLRSATIDDVLGIISIIEP
;
A
#
# COMPACT_ATOMS: atom_id res chain seq x y z
N ALA A 1 -19.92 -0.40 7.49
CA ALA A 1 -21.09 -1.16 7.76
C ALA A 1 -21.52 -2.15 6.68
N MET A 2 -21.20 -1.91 5.43
CA MET A 2 -21.56 -2.84 4.35
C MET A 2 -20.52 -3.96 4.11
N LEU A 3 -19.40 -3.90 4.74
CA LEU A 3 -18.46 -5.01 4.79
C LEU A 3 -18.98 -6.16 5.67
N SER A 4 -19.95 -5.88 6.53
CA SER A 4 -20.57 -6.91 7.30
C SER A 4 -21.45 -7.70 6.39
N LEU A 5 -20.97 -8.41 5.46
CA LEU A 5 -21.59 -9.47 5.40
C LEU A 5 -22.75 -9.93 4.91
N GLY A 6 -22.54 -10.65 4.09
CA GLY A 6 -23.54 -11.64 3.84
C GLY A 6 -24.84 -11.08 3.30
N MET A 7 -24.82 -10.18 2.32
CA MET A 7 -25.98 -10.17 1.45
C MET A 7 -26.24 -11.60 1.03
N SER A 8 -27.45 -12.09 1.21
CA SER A 8 -27.84 -13.50 0.99
C SER A 8 -27.47 -14.06 -0.39
N ASN A 9 -27.16 -13.21 -1.35
CA ASN A 9 -26.71 -13.55 -2.70
C ASN A 9 -25.19 -13.30 -2.95
N SER A 10 -24.43 -13.01 -1.91
CA SER A 10 -22.97 -12.85 -1.99
C SER A 10 -22.26 -14.18 -1.73
N PRO A 11 -21.10 -14.46 -2.38
CA PRO A 11 -20.23 -15.58 -2.00
C PRO A 11 -19.80 -15.56 -0.53
N MET A 12 -19.89 -14.41 0.13
CA MET A 12 -19.59 -14.20 1.55
C MET A 12 -20.83 -14.35 2.45
N ALA A 13 -21.95 -14.84 1.91
CA ALA A 13 -23.17 -15.07 2.69
C ALA A 13 -22.88 -15.95 3.91
N GLY A 14 -23.17 -15.43 5.11
CA GLY A 14 -22.91 -16.13 6.37
C GLY A 14 -21.48 -15.99 6.91
N ALA A 15 -20.56 -15.30 6.25
CA ALA A 15 -19.27 -14.99 6.82
C ALA A 15 -19.41 -13.91 7.91
N TYR A 16 -18.88 -14.23 9.08
CA TYR A 16 -18.87 -13.31 10.23
C TYR A 16 -17.59 -12.47 10.21
N ASN A 17 -17.65 -11.29 9.59
CA ASN A 17 -16.54 -10.34 9.62
C ASN A 17 -16.91 -9.16 10.51
N ARG A 18 -16.19 -8.94 11.57
CA ARG A 18 -16.34 -7.73 12.39
C ARG A 18 -15.55 -6.60 11.78
N VAL A 19 -16.16 -5.41 11.69
CA VAL A 19 -15.51 -4.20 11.22
C VAL A 19 -15.60 -3.16 12.33
N SER A 20 -14.45 -2.66 12.73
CA SER A 20 -14.34 -1.57 13.69
C SER A 20 -13.77 -0.32 13.03
N SER A 21 -14.25 0.83 13.44
CA SER A 21 -13.76 2.14 13.02
C SER A 21 -13.60 3.02 14.25
N GLY A 22 -12.67 3.95 14.22
CA GLY A 22 -12.42 4.81 15.37
C GLY A 22 -11.57 6.02 14.99
N ASN A 23 -11.35 6.88 15.98
CA ASN A 23 -10.51 8.05 15.86
C ASN A 23 -9.05 7.69 16.18
N TYR A 24 -8.39 7.03 15.22
CA TYR A 24 -7.01 6.55 15.39
C TYR A 24 -5.95 7.58 14.97
N ILE A 25 -6.34 8.67 14.31
CA ILE A 25 -5.40 9.63 13.71
C ILE A 25 -5.54 10.99 14.38
N THR A 26 -4.44 11.45 14.99
CA THR A 26 -4.30 12.86 15.38
C THR A 26 -3.66 13.61 14.21
N ALA A 27 -4.29 14.70 13.81
CA ALA A 27 -3.85 15.56 12.73
C ALA A 27 -3.28 16.88 13.24
N LYS A 28 -2.57 17.57 12.36
CA LYS A 28 -2.22 18.99 12.49
C LYS A 28 -2.54 19.70 11.18
N PRO A 29 -2.88 20.99 11.19
CA PRO A 29 -3.13 21.74 9.96
C PRO A 29 -1.85 21.84 9.13
N ILE A 30 -1.99 21.83 7.81
CA ILE A 30 -0.91 22.19 6.89
C ILE A 30 -0.59 23.69 7.00
N GLY A 31 -1.64 24.51 7.22
CA GLY A 31 -1.49 25.96 7.29
C GLY A 31 -1.45 26.62 5.91
N VAL A 32 -0.61 27.64 5.76
CA VAL A 32 -0.46 28.40 4.52
C VAL A 32 0.70 27.83 3.71
N VAL A 33 0.45 27.44 2.46
CA VAL A 33 1.46 26.95 1.50
C VAL A 33 1.45 27.85 0.27
N ASP A 34 2.58 28.39 -0.08
CA ASP A 34 2.74 29.30 -1.23
C ASP A 34 1.72 30.47 -1.25
N GLY A 35 1.39 30.98 -0.05
CA GLY A 35 0.44 32.08 0.12
C GLY A 35 -1.03 31.67 0.09
N VAL A 36 -1.34 30.39 -0.05
CA VAL A 36 -2.71 29.85 -0.04
C VAL A 36 -2.99 29.17 1.29
N ASP A 37 -4.08 29.60 1.97
CA ASP A 37 -4.53 28.93 3.19
C ASP A 37 -5.19 27.59 2.83
N MET A 38 -4.62 26.50 3.35
CA MET A 38 -5.11 25.13 3.12
C MET A 38 -6.30 24.76 4.00
N MET A 39 -6.80 25.68 4.80
CA MET A 39 -8.02 25.53 5.62
C MET A 39 -8.01 24.25 6.47
N LEU A 40 -9.02 23.39 6.25
CA LEU A 40 -9.20 22.12 6.95
C LEU A 40 -8.41 20.95 6.33
N THR A 41 -7.38 21.24 5.55
CA THR A 41 -6.43 20.24 5.08
C THR A 41 -5.34 20.06 6.12
N GLY A 42 -5.10 18.82 6.51
CA GLY A 42 -4.13 18.48 7.54
C GLY A 42 -3.14 17.42 7.08
N GLU A 43 -2.19 17.17 7.93
CA GLU A 43 -1.25 16.07 7.82
C GLU A 43 -1.26 15.20 9.09
N VAL A 44 -0.85 13.96 8.95
CA VAL A 44 -0.80 13.02 10.08
C VAL A 44 0.25 13.46 11.09
N ARG A 45 -0.16 13.72 12.31
CA ARG A 45 0.74 14.01 13.43
C ARG A 45 1.09 12.75 14.22
N ARG A 46 0.07 11.94 14.53
CA ARG A 46 0.23 10.72 15.32
C ARG A 46 -0.83 9.69 14.93
N ILE A 47 -0.46 8.43 14.99
CA ILE A 47 -1.37 7.29 14.81
C ILE A 47 -1.38 6.50 16.12
N ASP A 48 -2.56 6.17 16.61
CA ASP A 48 -2.73 5.28 17.75
C ASP A 48 -2.62 3.81 17.31
N THR A 49 -1.37 3.38 17.15
CA THR A 49 -1.04 2.02 16.71
C THR A 49 -1.48 0.97 17.71
N GLN A 50 -1.49 1.28 19.00
CA GLN A 50 -1.91 0.35 20.03
C GLN A 50 -3.40 0.04 19.93
N ALA A 51 -4.23 1.06 19.77
CA ALA A 51 -5.66 0.87 19.60
C ALA A 51 -6.01 0.12 18.30
N ILE A 52 -5.29 0.39 17.20
CA ILE A 52 -5.46 -0.34 15.96
C ILE A 52 -5.05 -1.81 16.15
N GLN A 53 -3.88 -2.07 16.71
CA GLN A 53 -3.37 -3.42 16.91
C GLN A 53 -4.31 -4.27 17.77
N GLN A 54 -4.84 -3.70 18.84
CA GLN A 54 -5.81 -4.39 19.70
C GLN A 54 -7.04 -4.86 18.90
N ARG A 55 -7.56 -4.04 17.99
CA ARG A 55 -8.69 -4.43 17.12
C ARG A 55 -8.33 -5.52 16.13
N LEU A 56 -7.13 -5.45 15.57
CA LEU A 56 -6.61 -6.50 14.68
C LEU A 56 -6.42 -7.82 15.43
N ASP A 57 -5.90 -7.78 16.66
CA ASP A 57 -5.71 -8.96 17.53
C ASP A 57 -7.06 -9.59 17.93
N ASP A 58 -8.12 -8.77 18.08
CA ASP A 58 -9.50 -9.22 18.26
C ASP A 58 -10.11 -9.87 17.00
N GLY A 59 -9.39 -9.86 15.88
CA GLY A 59 -9.82 -10.37 14.58
C GLY A 59 -10.74 -9.43 13.80
N ASP A 60 -10.75 -8.14 14.13
CA ASP A 60 -11.53 -7.14 13.43
C ASP A 60 -10.83 -6.68 12.14
N ILE A 61 -11.63 -6.31 11.15
CA ILE A 61 -11.19 -5.46 10.03
C ILE A 61 -11.24 -4.02 10.51
N VAL A 62 -10.11 -3.33 10.52
CA VAL A 62 -10.04 -1.93 10.97
C VAL A 62 -10.22 -1.00 9.79
N LEU A 63 -11.32 -0.24 9.80
CA LEU A 63 -11.63 0.77 8.78
C LEU A 63 -11.12 2.13 9.24
N ILE A 64 -10.17 2.71 8.51
CA ILE A 64 -9.57 4.01 8.80
C ILE A 64 -9.98 4.99 7.69
N SER A 65 -10.61 6.10 8.08
CA SER A 65 -10.93 7.18 7.15
C SER A 65 -9.76 8.14 6.99
N PRO A 66 -9.64 8.86 5.85
CA PRO A 66 -8.63 9.91 5.66
C PRO A 66 -9.02 11.20 6.40
N LEU A 67 -9.40 11.05 7.66
CA LEU A 67 -9.78 12.13 8.56
C LEU A 67 -8.95 12.04 9.84
N GLY A 68 -8.55 13.18 10.36
CA GLY A 68 -7.83 13.26 11.62
C GLY A 68 -8.33 14.41 12.48
N TYR A 69 -8.16 14.28 13.77
CA TYR A 69 -8.57 15.31 14.73
C TYR A 69 -7.36 15.98 15.35
N SER A 70 -7.42 17.30 15.49
CA SER A 70 -6.45 17.99 16.33
C SER A 70 -6.68 17.68 17.81
N PRO A 71 -5.71 17.95 18.69
CA PRO A 71 -5.92 17.87 20.12
C PRO A 71 -7.03 18.78 20.65
N THR A 72 -7.37 19.83 19.91
CA THR A 72 -8.46 20.78 20.21
C THR A 72 -9.82 20.33 19.67
N GLY A 73 -9.88 19.19 18.96
CA GLY A 73 -11.13 18.62 18.44
C GLY A 73 -11.51 19.06 17.03
N GLU A 74 -10.67 19.84 16.35
CA GLU A 74 -10.91 20.23 14.95
C GLU A 74 -10.67 19.04 14.01
N LEU A 75 -11.52 18.93 13.00
CA LEU A 75 -11.44 17.86 12.00
C LEU A 75 -10.69 18.33 10.76
N PHE A 76 -9.73 17.52 10.31
CA PHE A 76 -8.92 17.77 9.12
C PHE A 76 -9.06 16.66 8.09
N ASN A 77 -9.12 17.03 6.81
CA ASN A 77 -8.97 16.11 5.68
C ASN A 77 -7.49 15.78 5.49
N LEU A 78 -7.19 14.50 5.34
CA LEU A 78 -5.83 13.99 5.16
C LEU A 78 -5.71 13.35 3.78
N ALA A 79 -4.50 13.36 3.21
CA ALA A 79 -4.21 12.61 2.01
C ALA A 79 -4.30 11.09 2.30
N LEU A 80 -5.19 10.39 1.58
CA LEU A 80 -5.48 8.97 1.81
C LEU A 80 -4.24 8.10 1.70
N GLU A 81 -3.44 8.34 0.67
CA GLU A 81 -2.20 7.61 0.39
C GLU A 81 -1.15 7.81 1.49
N GLU A 82 -1.10 9.03 2.04
CA GLU A 82 -0.20 9.34 3.15
C GLU A 82 -0.63 8.63 4.43
N VAL A 83 -1.94 8.62 4.72
CA VAL A 83 -2.51 7.87 5.84
C VAL A 83 -2.21 6.39 5.69
N ALA A 84 -2.49 5.81 4.52
CA ALA A 84 -2.26 4.39 4.26
C ALA A 84 -0.78 4.02 4.41
N MET A 85 0.12 4.83 3.86
CA MET A 85 1.56 4.65 3.97
C MET A 85 2.02 4.72 5.44
N GLN A 86 1.63 5.77 6.17
CA GLN A 86 2.07 5.94 7.55
C GLN A 86 1.50 4.86 8.50
N VAL A 87 0.25 4.44 8.29
CA VAL A 87 -0.35 3.34 9.06
C VAL A 87 0.40 2.04 8.79
N SER A 88 0.67 1.73 7.51
CA SER A 88 1.38 0.50 7.13
C SER A 88 2.80 0.43 7.70
N VAL A 89 3.54 1.53 7.66
CA VAL A 89 4.89 1.62 8.24
C VAL A 89 4.85 1.42 9.76
N ARG A 90 3.96 2.12 10.45
CA ARG A 90 3.90 2.08 11.93
C ARG A 90 3.39 0.75 12.48
N LEU A 91 2.52 0.06 11.76
CA LEU A 91 2.06 -1.28 12.09
C LEU A 91 3.01 -2.38 11.59
N LYS A 92 4.09 -2.02 10.89
CA LYS A 92 5.01 -2.96 10.24
C LYS A 92 4.26 -3.95 9.35
N ALA A 93 3.35 -3.43 8.55
CA ALA A 93 2.53 -4.24 7.66
C ALA A 93 3.41 -4.99 6.65
N HIS A 94 3.07 -6.24 6.36
CA HIS A 94 3.78 -7.01 5.34
C HIS A 94 3.49 -6.49 3.94
N LYS A 95 2.26 -5.99 3.71
CA LYS A 95 1.83 -5.51 2.40
C LYS A 95 1.03 -4.23 2.53
N LEU A 96 1.30 -3.30 1.63
CA LEU A 96 0.49 -2.11 1.38
C LEU A 96 -0.11 -2.24 -0.03
N VAL A 97 -1.40 -2.01 -0.18
CA VAL A 97 -2.07 -2.09 -1.48
C VAL A 97 -2.77 -0.79 -1.79
N PHE A 98 -2.47 -0.23 -2.95
CA PHE A 98 -3.20 0.88 -3.53
C PHE A 98 -4.09 0.38 -4.67
N LEU A 99 -5.40 0.62 -4.56
CA LEU A 99 -6.35 0.37 -5.64
C LEU A 99 -6.52 1.66 -6.45
N MET A 100 -6.06 1.62 -7.70
CA MET A 100 -5.94 2.78 -8.59
C MET A 100 -6.92 2.70 -9.77
N GLU A 101 -6.99 3.75 -10.58
CA GLU A 101 -7.71 3.75 -11.86
C GLU A 101 -6.99 2.87 -12.89
N ASN A 102 -5.65 2.91 -12.89
CA ASN A 102 -4.80 2.16 -13.80
C ASN A 102 -4.38 0.82 -13.19
N ASP A 103 -3.89 -0.08 -14.04
CA ASP A 103 -3.48 -1.44 -13.65
C ASP A 103 -2.08 -1.53 -13.03
N GLY A 104 -1.35 -0.43 -12.97
CA GLY A 104 0.00 -0.35 -12.41
C GLY A 104 0.91 0.58 -13.18
N VAL A 105 2.21 0.39 -13.03
CA VAL A 105 3.26 1.19 -13.67
C VAL A 105 3.58 0.61 -15.05
N ARG A 106 3.58 1.47 -16.07
CA ARG A 106 3.91 1.08 -17.44
C ARG A 106 5.21 1.75 -17.90
N ASN A 107 6.03 1.00 -18.62
CA ASN A 107 7.24 1.55 -19.24
C ASN A 107 6.90 2.39 -20.48
N GLY A 108 7.92 3.02 -21.10
CA GLY A 108 7.77 3.82 -22.31
C GLY A 108 7.19 3.06 -23.53
N ARG A 109 7.21 1.73 -23.52
CA ARG A 109 6.59 0.85 -24.52
C ARG A 109 5.18 0.40 -24.12
N LYS A 110 4.58 1.02 -23.12
CA LYS A 110 3.24 0.70 -22.56
C LYS A 110 3.10 -0.70 -21.96
N ARG A 111 4.20 -1.41 -21.73
CA ARG A 111 4.19 -2.72 -21.04
C ARG A 111 4.11 -2.50 -19.54
N LEU A 112 3.24 -3.26 -18.87
CA LEU A 112 3.13 -3.30 -17.42
C LEU A 112 4.45 -3.80 -16.82
N LEU A 113 4.93 -3.14 -15.79
CA LEU A 113 6.06 -3.55 -14.98
C LEU A 113 5.51 -4.26 -13.74
N THR A 114 5.66 -5.57 -13.68
CA THR A 114 5.11 -6.38 -12.58
C THR A 114 5.92 -6.24 -11.29
N ASP A 115 7.22 -6.06 -11.43
CA ASP A 115 8.16 -5.95 -10.31
C ASP A 115 9.04 -4.73 -10.47
N LEU A 116 9.16 -3.94 -9.41
CA LEU A 116 10.03 -2.78 -9.34
C LEU A 116 10.79 -2.79 -8.01
N SER A 117 12.10 -2.56 -8.06
CA SER A 117 12.83 -2.14 -6.87
C SER A 117 12.47 -0.68 -6.52
N THR A 118 12.62 -0.26 -5.26
CA THR A 118 12.43 1.15 -4.87
C THR A 118 13.33 2.06 -5.70
N ARG A 119 14.56 1.63 -6.00
CA ARG A 119 15.52 2.36 -6.83
C ARG A 119 15.03 2.54 -8.28
N ASP A 120 14.48 1.49 -8.90
CA ASP A 120 13.95 1.59 -10.26
C ASP A 120 12.70 2.46 -10.31
N ALA A 121 11.87 2.37 -9.28
CA ALA A 121 10.68 3.20 -9.10
C ALA A 121 11.04 4.69 -8.95
N GLU A 122 12.08 5.02 -8.18
CA GLU A 122 12.63 6.39 -8.07
C GLU A 122 13.14 6.92 -9.41
N ALA A 123 13.85 6.07 -10.18
CA ALA A 123 14.33 6.45 -11.50
C ALA A 123 13.17 6.77 -12.48
N LEU A 124 12.02 6.09 -12.34
CA LEU A 124 10.82 6.42 -13.11
C LEU A 124 10.21 7.76 -12.69
N LEU A 125 10.26 8.10 -11.40
CA LEU A 125 9.77 9.39 -10.89
C LEU A 125 10.64 10.57 -11.34
N ALA A 126 11.89 10.36 -11.74
CA ALA A 126 12.73 11.41 -12.33
C ALA A 126 12.18 11.96 -13.67
N ALA A 127 11.28 11.20 -14.35
CA ALA A 127 10.60 11.64 -15.56
C ALA A 127 9.07 11.53 -15.42
N PRO A 128 8.45 12.28 -14.49
CA PRO A 128 7.05 12.09 -14.08
C PRO A 128 6.04 12.36 -15.20
N ALA A 129 6.39 13.16 -16.21
CA ALA A 129 5.51 13.46 -17.35
C ALA A 129 5.14 12.21 -18.18
N LYS A 130 5.90 11.12 -18.06
CA LYS A 130 5.64 9.84 -18.73
C LYS A 130 4.74 8.90 -17.93
N LEU A 131 4.46 9.23 -16.68
CA LEU A 131 3.65 8.42 -15.78
C LEU A 131 2.20 8.90 -15.77
N SER A 132 1.26 7.98 -15.58
CA SER A 132 -0.14 8.35 -15.36
C SER A 132 -0.31 9.16 -14.07
N PRO A 133 -1.36 9.99 -13.96
CA PRO A 133 -1.62 10.78 -12.74
C PRO A 133 -1.64 9.94 -11.47
N ASP A 134 -2.30 8.78 -11.50
CA ASP A 134 -2.38 7.86 -10.37
C ASP A 134 -1.00 7.35 -9.94
N VAL A 135 -0.20 6.90 -10.89
CA VAL A 135 1.15 6.40 -10.58
C VAL A 135 2.00 7.50 -9.95
N ARG A 136 1.90 8.74 -10.46
CA ARG A 136 2.62 9.88 -9.86
C ARG A 136 2.18 10.15 -8.43
N HIS A 137 0.94 9.80 -8.10
CA HIS A 137 0.35 10.04 -6.80
C HIS A 137 0.72 8.94 -5.80
N TYR A 138 0.55 7.67 -6.17
CA TYR A 138 0.72 6.54 -5.27
C TYR A 138 2.15 5.96 -5.22
N LEU A 139 2.91 6.03 -6.33
CA LEU A 139 4.24 5.44 -6.38
C LEU A 139 5.22 6.02 -5.35
N PRO A 140 5.26 7.35 -5.08
CA PRO A 140 6.10 7.90 -4.02
C PRO A 140 5.78 7.34 -2.63
N CYS A 141 4.49 7.14 -2.33
CA CYS A 141 4.06 6.56 -1.07
C CYS A 141 4.43 5.07 -0.97
N ALA A 142 4.34 4.33 -2.08
CA ALA A 142 4.77 2.94 -2.15
C ALA A 142 6.27 2.79 -1.88
N ILE A 143 7.11 3.63 -2.50
CA ILE A 143 8.56 3.66 -2.27
C ILE A 143 8.86 3.95 -0.81
N ARG A 144 8.31 5.05 -0.26
CA ARG A 144 8.52 5.44 1.13
C ARG A 144 8.06 4.38 2.12
N ALA A 145 6.97 3.67 1.83
CA ALA A 145 6.51 2.56 2.65
C ALA A 145 7.55 1.43 2.70
N CYS A 146 8.07 1.01 1.54
CA CYS A 146 9.05 -0.06 1.43
C CYS A 146 10.40 0.31 2.07
N ASP A 147 10.86 1.54 1.88
CA ASP A 147 12.11 2.04 2.48
C ASP A 147 12.00 2.19 4.01
N ASN A 148 10.78 2.28 4.54
CA ASN A 148 10.51 2.35 5.98
C ASN A 148 9.99 1.04 6.58
N GLY A 149 10.22 -0.10 5.91
CA GLY A 149 10.05 -1.43 6.49
C GLY A 149 8.79 -2.18 6.12
N VAL A 150 7.92 -1.65 5.25
CA VAL A 150 6.88 -2.44 4.60
C VAL A 150 7.56 -3.37 3.59
N VAL A 151 7.27 -4.67 3.66
CA VAL A 151 7.98 -5.66 2.82
C VAL A 151 7.68 -5.46 1.35
N ARG A 152 6.42 -5.17 1.00
CA ARG A 152 5.95 -4.97 -0.39
C ARG A 152 4.82 -3.96 -0.46
N ALA A 153 4.82 -3.14 -1.50
CA ALA A 153 3.69 -2.30 -1.86
C ALA A 153 3.18 -2.68 -3.25
N HIS A 154 1.86 -2.80 -3.39
CA HIS A 154 1.21 -3.25 -4.62
C HIS A 154 0.33 -2.12 -5.18
N LEU A 155 0.44 -1.89 -6.47
CA LEU A 155 -0.35 -0.93 -7.24
C LEU A 155 -1.27 -1.71 -8.17
N LEU A 156 -2.57 -1.75 -7.88
CA LEU A 156 -3.55 -2.60 -8.56
C LEU A 156 -4.70 -1.78 -9.14
N SER A 157 -5.33 -2.30 -10.18
CA SER A 157 -6.57 -1.71 -10.69
C SER A 157 -7.75 -2.01 -9.78
N ARG A 158 -8.53 -0.98 -9.46
CA ARG A 158 -9.81 -1.12 -8.76
C ARG A 158 -10.94 -1.64 -9.66
N HIS A 159 -10.73 -1.64 -10.99
CA HIS A 159 -11.71 -2.07 -11.98
C HIS A 159 -11.61 -3.56 -12.35
N MET A 160 -10.58 -4.24 -11.86
CA MET A 160 -10.39 -5.66 -12.12
C MET A 160 -11.02 -6.47 -10.99
N ASP A 161 -12.03 -7.26 -11.33
CA ASP A 161 -12.65 -8.18 -10.38
C ASP A 161 -11.65 -9.23 -9.89
N GLY A 162 -11.58 -9.38 -8.57
CA GLY A 162 -10.66 -10.33 -7.95
C GLY A 162 -9.17 -9.92 -8.00
N ALA A 163 -8.84 -8.66 -8.35
CA ALA A 163 -7.45 -8.21 -8.46
C ALA A 163 -6.58 -8.57 -7.25
N LEU A 164 -7.09 -8.42 -6.03
CA LEU A 164 -6.37 -8.79 -4.80
C LEU A 164 -6.08 -10.30 -4.74
N LEU A 165 -7.04 -11.12 -5.12
CA LEU A 165 -6.86 -12.57 -5.12
C LEU A 165 -5.86 -13.00 -6.19
N LEU A 166 -5.97 -12.45 -7.40
CA LEU A 166 -5.03 -12.73 -8.48
C LEU A 166 -3.62 -12.26 -8.11
N GLU A 167 -3.46 -11.07 -7.54
CA GLU A 167 -2.14 -10.55 -7.14
C GLU A 167 -1.47 -11.39 -6.06
N PHE A 168 -2.23 -11.90 -5.08
CA PHE A 168 -1.64 -12.57 -3.94
C PHE A 168 -1.54 -14.08 -4.07
N PHE A 169 -2.32 -14.69 -4.93
CA PHE A 169 -2.42 -16.13 -5.06
C PHE A 169 -2.02 -16.67 -6.43
N THR A 170 -1.63 -15.81 -7.38
CA THR A 170 -1.04 -16.25 -8.64
C THR A 170 0.45 -15.86 -8.70
N ARG A 171 1.20 -16.56 -9.55
CA ARG A 171 2.66 -16.36 -9.68
C ARG A 171 3.01 -15.02 -10.30
N ASP A 172 2.27 -14.61 -11.31
CA ASP A 172 2.66 -13.46 -12.15
C ASP A 172 2.00 -12.15 -11.70
N GLY A 173 1.01 -12.24 -10.78
CA GLY A 173 0.24 -11.08 -10.34
C GLY A 173 -0.54 -10.39 -11.47
N VAL A 174 -1.16 -9.26 -11.17
CA VAL A 174 -1.95 -8.48 -12.14
C VAL A 174 -1.63 -6.99 -12.11
N GLY A 175 -0.78 -6.57 -11.18
CA GLY A 175 -0.40 -5.19 -10.97
C GLY A 175 1.10 -4.94 -11.00
N THR A 176 1.51 -3.91 -10.31
CA THR A 176 2.92 -3.59 -10.06
C THR A 176 3.22 -3.76 -8.58
N MET A 177 4.21 -4.58 -8.27
CA MET A 177 4.74 -4.71 -6.93
C MET A 177 6.03 -3.90 -6.80
N VAL A 178 6.16 -3.17 -5.69
CA VAL A 178 7.36 -2.42 -5.30
C VAL A 178 7.94 -3.04 -4.05
N ALA A 179 9.27 -3.27 -4.02
CA ALA A 179 9.98 -3.79 -2.86
C ALA A 179 11.37 -3.15 -2.75
N SER A 180 11.91 -3.05 -1.53
CA SER A 180 13.25 -2.50 -1.29
C SER A 180 14.37 -3.38 -1.83
N SER A 181 14.14 -4.69 -1.90
CA SER A 181 15.05 -5.66 -2.50
C SER A 181 14.37 -6.40 -3.66
N PRO A 182 15.11 -6.73 -4.71
CA PRO A 182 14.54 -7.51 -5.81
C PRO A 182 14.01 -8.86 -5.29
N LEU A 183 12.90 -9.31 -5.84
CA LEU A 183 12.41 -10.66 -5.58
C LEU A 183 13.46 -11.68 -6.02
N ALA A 184 13.69 -12.68 -5.19
CA ALA A 184 14.41 -13.86 -5.60
C ALA A 184 13.58 -14.60 -6.66
N HIS A 185 13.98 -14.53 -7.92
CA HIS A 185 13.33 -15.29 -8.99
C HIS A 185 13.83 -16.72 -8.97
N LEU A 186 12.92 -17.68 -8.81
CA LEU A 186 13.21 -19.07 -9.06
C LEU A 186 13.45 -19.24 -10.57
N ARG A 187 14.65 -19.60 -10.94
CA ARG A 187 15.06 -19.95 -12.31
C ARG A 187 15.74 -21.31 -12.33
N SER A 188 15.79 -21.91 -13.48
CA SER A 188 16.64 -23.10 -13.66
C SER A 188 18.09 -22.75 -13.35
N ALA A 189 18.76 -23.59 -12.57
CA ALA A 189 20.17 -23.43 -12.25
C ALA A 189 21.04 -23.56 -13.51
N THR A 190 22.05 -22.72 -13.58
CA THR A 190 23.08 -22.75 -14.63
C THR A 190 24.38 -23.30 -14.05
N ILE A 191 25.37 -23.56 -14.92
CA ILE A 191 26.70 -24.04 -14.50
C ILE A 191 27.36 -23.05 -13.52
N ASP A 192 27.10 -21.76 -13.67
CA ASP A 192 27.65 -20.71 -12.81
C ASP A 192 27.10 -20.75 -11.38
N ASP A 193 25.95 -21.39 -11.17
CA ASP A 193 25.30 -21.48 -9.85
C ASP A 193 25.83 -22.66 -9.02
N VAL A 194 26.60 -23.58 -9.61
CA VAL A 194 27.04 -24.84 -8.99
C VAL A 194 27.81 -24.58 -7.70
N LEU A 195 28.73 -23.64 -7.67
CA LEU A 195 29.48 -23.30 -6.47
C LEU A 195 28.60 -22.76 -5.34
N GLY A 196 27.61 -21.94 -5.68
CA GLY A 196 26.64 -21.43 -4.72
C GLY A 196 25.74 -22.54 -4.17
N ILE A 197 25.31 -23.47 -5.00
CA ILE A 197 24.49 -24.62 -4.59
C ILE A 197 25.29 -25.55 -3.66
N ILE A 198 26.57 -25.85 -4.00
CA ILE A 198 27.44 -26.68 -3.17
C ILE A 198 27.65 -26.06 -1.79
N SER A 199 27.85 -24.73 -1.71
CA SER A 199 28.06 -24.03 -0.43
C SER A 199 26.79 -24.03 0.49
N ILE A 200 25.63 -24.36 -0.04
CA ILE A 200 24.37 -24.48 0.73
C ILE A 200 24.17 -25.92 1.23
N ILE A 201 24.74 -26.90 0.51
CA ILE A 201 24.54 -28.34 0.80
C ILE A 201 25.64 -28.87 1.72
N GLU A 202 26.82 -28.31 1.62
CA GLU A 202 27.95 -28.64 2.52
C GLU A 202 27.94 -27.68 3.72
N PRO A 203 27.66 -28.17 4.95
CA PRO A 203 27.65 -27.33 6.16
C PRO A 203 29.07 -26.94 6.61
#